data_04d8cd7c373d4c25cbcb16edd16500d7
#
_entry.id   04d8cd7c373d4c25cbcb16edd16500d7
#
_cell.length_a   1.000
_cell.length_b   1.000
_cell.length_c   1.000
_cell.angle_alpha   90.00
_cell.angle_beta   90.00
_cell.angle_gamma   90.00
#
_symmetry.space_group_name_H-M   'P 1'
#
loop_
_entity.id
_entity.type
_entity.pdbx_description
1 polymer ?
#
loop_
_entity_poly.entity_id
_entity_poly.type
_entity_poly.pdbx_seq_one_letter_code
_entity_poly.pdbx_strand_id
1 'polypeptide(L)'
;LIVMLKSLLRPGHAGALADSSIPRALSNAEVKELVQLYAQAARNALAAGFDGVEIHCANGYLVNQFISAHSNHREDEYGGSLNNRLRFLREVVEAVAEVVGADRLGVRFAPLFESTEEDRVYMGLVEDDPHATYIEAIKILEEVGIAYLSIAEADWDNAPELPHDFRRDVRDTFSGRIIYAGRYT
;
A
#
# COMPACT_ATOMS: atom_id res chain seq x y z
N LEU A 1 -9.83 -4.12 5.05
CA LEU A 1 -10.60 -4.76 3.95
C LEU A 1 -12.09 -4.43 3.94
N ILE A 2 -12.64 -3.92 5.04
CA ILE A 2 -14.10 -3.81 5.22
C ILE A 2 -14.62 -2.39 4.97
N VAL A 3 -13.79 -1.36 5.05
CA VAL A 3 -14.21 0.03 4.81
C VAL A 3 -14.56 0.29 3.34
N MET A 4 -13.94 -0.41 2.40
CA MET A 4 -14.18 -0.21 0.98
C MET A 4 -15.47 -0.83 0.44
N LEU A 5 -16.06 -1.83 1.09
CA LEU A 5 -17.23 -2.53 0.55
C LEU A 5 -18.49 -1.66 0.44
N LYS A 6 -18.64 -0.62 1.26
CA LYS A 6 -19.77 0.31 1.16
C LYS A 6 -19.64 1.35 0.04
N SER A 7 -18.43 1.70 -0.34
CA SER A 7 -18.17 2.69 -1.41
C SER A 7 -18.11 2.09 -2.82
N LEU A 8 -17.92 0.77 -2.93
CA LEU A 8 -17.79 0.07 -4.22
C LEU A 8 -19.13 -0.31 -4.88
N LEU A 9 -20.25 -0.11 -4.21
CA LEU A 9 -21.54 -0.49 -4.76
C LEU A 9 -22.17 0.71 -5.46
N ARG A 10 -22.00 0.79 -6.78
CA ARG A 10 -22.71 1.74 -7.63
C ARG A 10 -24.23 1.55 -7.50
N PRO A 11 -25.03 2.64 -7.48
CA PRO A 11 -26.48 2.54 -7.64
C PRO A 11 -26.78 1.89 -8.99
N GLY A 12 -27.36 0.70 -8.98
CA GLY A 12 -27.75 -0.01 -10.22
C GLY A 12 -27.45 -1.51 -10.24
N HIS A 13 -26.67 -2.05 -9.34
CA HIS A 13 -26.54 -3.50 -9.18
C HIS A 13 -27.55 -3.97 -8.13
N ALA A 14 -28.61 -4.65 -8.61
CA ALA A 14 -29.61 -5.30 -7.78
C ALA A 14 -29.03 -6.56 -7.10
N GLY A 15 -28.10 -6.38 -6.19
CA GLY A 15 -27.63 -7.39 -5.25
C GLY A 15 -27.96 -6.90 -3.84
N ALA A 16 -28.57 -7.73 -3.00
CA ALA A 16 -28.75 -7.39 -1.61
C ALA A 16 -27.41 -7.02 -1.00
N LEU A 17 -27.30 -5.80 -0.49
CA LEU A 17 -26.16 -5.35 0.31
C LEU A 17 -26.12 -6.26 1.54
N ALA A 18 -25.11 -7.15 1.61
CA ALA A 18 -24.84 -7.82 2.86
C ALA A 18 -24.50 -6.76 3.90
N ASP A 19 -25.13 -6.82 5.08
CA ASP A 19 -24.79 -5.95 6.22
C ASP A 19 -23.30 -6.16 6.55
N SER A 20 -22.45 -5.24 6.07
CA SER A 20 -21.05 -5.25 6.44
C SER A 20 -20.93 -4.76 7.89
N SER A 21 -20.20 -5.49 8.72
CA SER A 21 -19.88 -5.03 10.06
C SER A 21 -19.17 -3.68 9.99
N ILE A 22 -19.52 -2.79 10.93
CA ILE A 22 -18.81 -1.49 11.04
C ILE A 22 -17.34 -1.78 11.39
N PRO A 23 -16.38 -1.28 10.60
CA PRO A 23 -14.96 -1.46 10.90
C PRO A 23 -14.61 -0.82 12.25
N ARG A 24 -13.75 -1.47 13.01
CA ARG A 24 -13.17 -0.92 14.23
C ARG A 24 -11.67 -0.71 14.06
N ALA A 25 -11.10 0.22 14.81
CA ALA A 25 -9.66 0.36 14.90
C ALA A 25 -9.05 -0.89 15.57
N LEU A 26 -7.89 -1.30 15.08
CA LEU A 26 -7.09 -2.36 15.68
C LEU A 26 -6.39 -1.84 16.94
N SER A 27 -6.24 -2.67 17.95
CA SER A 27 -5.33 -2.40 19.06
C SER A 27 -3.86 -2.54 18.60
N ASN A 28 -2.91 -1.98 19.36
CA ASN A 28 -1.47 -2.13 19.04
C ASN A 28 -1.03 -3.60 19.06
N ALA A 29 -1.62 -4.42 19.93
CA ALA A 29 -1.34 -5.85 19.97
C ALA A 29 -1.80 -6.55 18.68
N GLU A 30 -2.99 -6.22 18.18
CA GLU A 30 -3.49 -6.75 16.91
C GLU A 30 -2.67 -6.27 15.70
N VAL A 31 -2.16 -5.04 15.73
CA VAL A 31 -1.25 -4.55 14.67
C VAL A 31 0.03 -5.38 14.64
N LYS A 32 0.64 -5.65 15.80
CA LYS A 32 1.84 -6.50 15.92
C LYS A 32 1.57 -7.96 15.50
N GLU A 33 0.40 -8.47 15.83
CA GLU A 33 -0.02 -9.80 15.35
C GLU A 33 -0.14 -9.84 13.83
N LEU A 34 -0.71 -8.80 13.22
CA LEU A 34 -0.81 -8.70 11.74
C LEU A 34 0.57 -8.71 11.07
N VAL A 35 1.57 -8.02 11.63
CA VAL A 35 2.95 -8.11 11.12
C VAL A 35 3.43 -9.56 11.08
N GLN A 36 3.18 -10.33 12.14
CA GLN A 36 3.53 -11.75 12.19
C GLN A 36 2.72 -12.61 11.20
N LEU A 37 1.47 -12.25 10.93
CA LEU A 37 0.65 -12.92 9.92
C LEU A 37 1.15 -12.68 8.49
N TYR A 38 1.70 -11.48 8.17
CA TYR A 38 2.39 -11.23 6.91
C TYR A 38 3.63 -12.12 6.77
N ALA A 39 4.46 -12.22 7.81
CA ALA A 39 5.61 -13.11 7.84
C ALA A 39 5.19 -14.59 7.70
N GLN A 40 4.08 -14.99 8.34
CA GLN A 40 3.56 -16.35 8.19
C GLN A 40 3.04 -16.63 6.78
N ALA A 41 2.37 -15.66 6.14
CA ALA A 41 1.93 -15.78 4.75
C ALA A 41 3.13 -15.96 3.81
N ALA A 42 4.22 -15.24 4.05
CA ALA A 42 5.46 -15.38 3.29
C ALA A 42 6.09 -16.78 3.47
N ARG A 43 6.13 -17.32 4.69
CA ARG A 43 6.55 -18.73 4.93
C ARG A 43 5.70 -19.72 4.16
N ASN A 44 4.38 -19.53 4.15
CA ASN A 44 3.46 -20.39 3.42
C ASN A 44 3.69 -20.34 1.90
N ALA A 45 3.98 -19.12 1.36
CA ALA A 45 4.31 -18.96 -0.05
C ALA A 45 5.59 -19.74 -0.43
N LEU A 46 6.66 -19.60 0.35
CA LEU A 46 7.90 -20.38 0.13
C LEU A 46 7.65 -21.89 0.25
N ALA A 47 6.87 -22.34 1.24
CA ALA A 47 6.52 -23.75 1.40
C ALA A 47 5.69 -24.30 0.22
N ALA A 48 4.92 -23.42 -0.45
CA ALA A 48 4.18 -23.76 -1.66
C ALA A 48 5.05 -23.72 -2.94
N GLY A 49 6.34 -23.37 -2.84
CA GLY A 49 7.27 -23.36 -3.96
C GLY A 49 7.36 -22.05 -4.74
N PHE A 50 6.84 -20.94 -4.20
CA PHE A 50 7.04 -19.62 -4.81
C PHE A 50 8.48 -19.14 -4.56
N ASP A 51 9.07 -18.44 -5.54
CA ASP A 51 10.42 -17.90 -5.47
C ASP A 51 10.53 -16.65 -4.60
N GLY A 52 9.45 -15.89 -4.47
CA GLY A 52 9.38 -14.65 -3.70
C GLY A 52 7.94 -14.19 -3.51
N VAL A 53 7.77 -13.01 -2.92
CA VAL A 53 6.45 -12.42 -2.65
C VAL A 53 6.43 -10.93 -2.96
N GLU A 54 5.24 -10.39 -3.25
CA GLU A 54 4.99 -8.96 -3.34
C GLU A 54 4.00 -8.53 -2.27
N ILE A 55 4.34 -7.50 -1.49
CA ILE A 55 3.42 -6.89 -0.53
C ILE A 55 2.57 -5.85 -1.26
N HIS A 56 1.27 -6.03 -1.22
CA HIS A 56 0.32 -5.10 -1.79
C HIS A 56 0.03 -3.95 -0.82
N CYS A 57 0.65 -2.80 -1.09
CA CYS A 57 0.54 -1.59 -0.29
C CYS A 57 -0.24 -0.47 -1.01
N ALA A 58 -1.23 -0.84 -1.83
CA ALA A 58 -1.92 0.05 -2.75
C ALA A 58 -3.44 -0.10 -2.63
N ASN A 59 -4.17 0.70 -3.40
CA ASN A 59 -5.60 0.55 -3.68
C ASN A 59 -6.50 0.49 -2.44
N GLY A 60 -6.15 1.24 -1.37
CA GLY A 60 -6.94 1.29 -0.15
C GLY A 60 -6.91 0.02 0.71
N TYR A 61 -6.03 -0.94 0.42
CA TYR A 61 -5.86 -2.11 1.26
C TYR A 61 -5.07 -1.79 2.54
N LEU A 62 -4.96 -2.74 3.44
CA LEU A 62 -4.58 -2.53 4.83
C LEU A 62 -3.33 -1.66 5.02
N VAL A 63 -2.22 -1.97 4.34
CA VAL A 63 -0.99 -1.18 4.50
C VAL A 63 -1.18 0.25 4.00
N ASN A 64 -1.87 0.43 2.87
CA ASN A 64 -2.19 1.77 2.36
C ASN A 64 -3.10 2.55 3.33
N GLN A 65 -4.01 1.89 4.05
CA GLN A 65 -4.85 2.52 5.07
C GLN A 65 -4.03 3.04 6.26
N PHE A 66 -2.93 2.38 6.63
CA PHE A 66 -2.02 2.90 7.66
C PHE A 66 -1.21 4.10 7.16
N ILE A 67 -0.78 4.09 5.91
CA ILE A 67 -0.01 5.18 5.29
C ILE A 67 -0.85 6.45 5.19
N SER A 68 -2.11 6.33 4.77
CA SER A 68 -2.98 7.46 4.46
C SER A 68 -3.48 8.20 5.70
N ALA A 69 -3.28 9.52 5.74
CA ALA A 69 -3.83 10.38 6.78
C ALA A 69 -5.38 10.44 6.75
N HIS A 70 -5.99 10.19 5.59
CA HIS A 70 -7.46 10.21 5.43
C HIS A 70 -8.15 8.99 6.03
N SER A 71 -7.47 7.86 6.16
CA SER A 71 -8.00 6.63 6.76
C SER A 71 -7.40 6.30 8.10
N ASN A 72 -6.17 6.76 8.37
CA ASN A 72 -5.48 6.51 9.61
C ASN A 72 -5.68 7.66 10.61
N HIS A 73 -6.70 7.53 11.45
CA HIS A 73 -7.03 8.48 12.51
C HIS A 73 -6.46 8.06 13.89
N ARG A 74 -5.44 7.21 13.91
CA ARG A 74 -4.81 6.75 15.15
C ARG A 74 -3.98 7.87 15.77
N GLU A 75 -3.95 7.89 17.11
CA GLU A 75 -3.18 8.83 17.91
C GLU A 75 -2.00 8.16 18.64
N ASP A 76 -1.72 6.90 18.32
CA ASP A 76 -0.64 6.10 18.88
C ASP A 76 0.60 6.03 17.98
N GLU A 77 1.50 5.10 18.26
CA GLU A 77 2.76 4.90 17.53
C GLU A 77 2.58 4.52 16.04
N TYR A 78 1.36 4.20 15.59
CA TYR A 78 1.02 3.86 14.20
C TYR A 78 0.23 4.96 13.50
N GLY A 79 0.02 6.14 14.10
CA GLY A 79 -0.78 7.22 13.55
C GLY A 79 -0.24 8.62 13.80
N GLY A 80 -0.95 9.64 13.31
CA GLY A 80 -0.54 11.04 13.41
C GLY A 80 0.57 11.39 12.41
N SER A 81 1.83 11.48 12.85
CA SER A 81 2.94 11.85 11.98
C SER A 81 3.17 10.86 10.84
N LEU A 82 3.71 11.32 9.70
CA LEU A 82 4.04 10.45 8.58
C LEU A 82 4.94 9.28 9.00
N ASN A 83 5.96 9.53 9.82
CA ASN A 83 6.84 8.48 10.34
C ASN A 83 6.06 7.39 11.10
N ASN A 84 5.09 7.77 11.91
CA ASN A 84 4.24 6.81 12.63
C ASN A 84 3.32 6.04 11.67
N ARG A 85 2.70 6.73 10.69
CA ARG A 85 1.87 6.08 9.68
C ARG A 85 2.63 5.08 8.83
N LEU A 86 3.92 5.33 8.58
CA LEU A 86 4.81 4.44 7.85
C LEU A 86 5.38 3.28 8.70
N ARG A 87 5.20 3.31 10.01
CA ARG A 87 5.72 2.27 10.92
C ARG A 87 5.20 0.86 10.55
N PHE A 88 3.91 0.73 10.28
CA PHE A 88 3.34 -0.57 9.92
C PHE A 88 3.92 -1.11 8.61
N LEU A 89 4.11 -0.25 7.60
CA LEU A 89 4.81 -0.62 6.36
C LEU A 89 6.22 -1.16 6.67
N ARG A 90 7.00 -0.42 7.46
CA ARG A 90 8.37 -0.80 7.85
C ARG A 90 8.39 -2.18 8.51
N GLU A 91 7.59 -2.34 9.56
CA GLU A 91 7.57 -3.61 10.33
C GLU A 91 7.14 -4.81 9.47
N VAL A 92 6.16 -4.64 8.57
CA VAL A 92 5.73 -5.69 7.64
C VAL A 92 6.83 -6.04 6.64
N VAL A 93 7.46 -5.02 6.02
CA VAL A 93 8.53 -5.24 5.04
C VAL A 93 9.72 -5.93 5.67
N GLU A 94 10.16 -5.48 6.84
CA GLU A 94 11.27 -6.09 7.60
C GLU A 94 10.95 -7.56 7.96
N ALA A 95 9.77 -7.82 8.54
CA ALA A 95 9.37 -9.17 8.95
C ALA A 95 9.23 -10.15 7.77
N VAL A 96 8.76 -9.67 6.61
CA VAL A 96 8.67 -10.50 5.40
C VAL A 96 10.06 -10.71 4.78
N ALA A 97 10.91 -9.68 4.74
CA ALA A 97 12.28 -9.78 4.25
C ALA A 97 13.13 -10.78 5.06
N GLU A 98 12.94 -10.83 6.39
CA GLU A 98 13.58 -11.86 7.24
C GLU A 98 13.21 -13.29 6.83
N VAL A 99 12.02 -13.49 6.26
CA VAL A 99 11.53 -14.83 5.86
C VAL A 99 11.99 -15.20 4.45
N VAL A 100 11.82 -14.31 3.47
CA VAL A 100 12.05 -14.65 2.06
C VAL A 100 13.42 -14.23 1.54
N GLY A 101 14.11 -13.34 2.24
CA GLY A 101 15.24 -12.56 1.74
C GLY A 101 14.78 -11.28 1.06
N ALA A 102 15.48 -10.16 1.30
CA ALA A 102 15.14 -8.88 0.69
C ALA A 102 15.20 -8.93 -0.84
N ASP A 103 16.12 -9.71 -1.39
CA ASP A 103 16.33 -9.96 -2.83
C ASP A 103 15.18 -10.73 -3.51
N ARG A 104 14.18 -11.20 -2.74
CA ARG A 104 12.99 -11.90 -3.21
C ARG A 104 11.67 -11.24 -2.78
N LEU A 105 11.78 -10.02 -2.27
CA LEU A 105 10.63 -9.23 -1.83
C LEU A 105 10.39 -8.07 -2.80
N GLY A 106 9.15 -7.96 -3.28
CA GLY A 106 8.64 -6.78 -3.97
C GLY A 106 7.62 -6.03 -3.13
N VAL A 107 7.43 -4.76 -3.42
CA VAL A 107 6.36 -3.94 -2.83
C VAL A 107 5.64 -3.19 -3.93
N ARG A 108 4.31 -3.15 -3.86
CA ARG A 108 3.47 -2.42 -4.81
C ARG A 108 2.79 -1.23 -4.15
N PHE A 109 2.99 -0.04 -4.74
CA PHE A 109 2.29 1.21 -4.45
C PHE A 109 1.39 1.65 -5.61
N ALA A 110 0.41 2.48 -5.32
CA ALA A 110 -0.40 3.21 -6.30
C ALA A 110 -0.63 4.65 -5.80
N PRO A 111 0.37 5.53 -5.91
CA PRO A 111 0.23 6.92 -5.53
C PRO A 111 -0.75 7.63 -6.46
N LEU A 112 -1.64 8.43 -5.90
CA LEU A 112 -2.61 9.22 -6.63
C LEU A 112 -2.33 10.72 -6.39
N PHE A 113 -1.96 11.42 -7.46
CA PHE A 113 -1.59 12.85 -7.42
C PHE A 113 -2.77 13.78 -7.72
N GLU A 114 -3.61 13.35 -8.64
CA GLU A 114 -4.84 14.05 -8.99
C GLU A 114 -6.00 13.10 -8.82
N SER A 115 -7.06 13.55 -8.17
CA SER A 115 -8.26 12.77 -8.03
C SER A 115 -9.45 13.52 -8.55
N THR A 116 -10.22 12.91 -9.42
CA THR A 116 -11.60 13.31 -9.68
C THR A 116 -12.50 12.82 -8.53
N GLU A 117 -13.73 13.31 -8.44
CA GLU A 117 -14.69 12.76 -7.47
C GLU A 117 -14.96 11.27 -7.70
N GLU A 118 -14.86 10.82 -8.95
CA GLU A 118 -15.00 9.41 -9.33
C GLU A 118 -13.81 8.57 -8.82
N ASP A 119 -12.59 9.06 -8.92
CA ASP A 119 -11.37 8.41 -8.43
C ASP A 119 -11.37 8.30 -6.90
N ARG A 120 -11.90 9.31 -6.19
CA ARG A 120 -12.04 9.26 -4.73
C ARG A 120 -12.94 8.12 -4.27
N VAL A 121 -13.97 7.79 -5.02
CA VAL A 121 -14.88 6.69 -4.71
C VAL A 121 -14.18 5.34 -4.91
N TYR A 122 -13.27 5.25 -5.86
CA TYR A 122 -12.62 4.00 -6.25
C TYR A 122 -11.37 3.69 -5.41
N MET A 123 -10.52 4.68 -5.22
CA MET A 123 -9.23 4.50 -4.55
C MET A 123 -9.23 4.93 -3.08
N GLY A 124 -10.15 5.79 -2.69
CA GLY A 124 -10.48 6.15 -1.30
C GLY A 124 -9.38 6.84 -0.49
N LEU A 125 -8.16 6.91 -0.98
CA LEU A 125 -6.98 7.26 -0.20
C LEU A 125 -6.07 8.22 -0.96
N VAL A 126 -6.57 9.45 -1.16
CA VAL A 126 -5.76 10.56 -1.68
C VAL A 126 -4.95 11.14 -0.52
N GLU A 127 -3.66 11.30 -0.71
CA GLU A 127 -2.80 12.00 0.24
C GLU A 127 -2.80 13.51 -0.04
N ASP A 128 -2.63 14.32 1.01
CA ASP A 128 -2.45 15.77 0.86
C ASP A 128 -1.15 16.10 0.13
N ASP A 129 -0.10 15.33 0.41
CA ASP A 129 1.19 15.37 -0.27
C ASP A 129 1.62 13.93 -0.62
N PRO A 130 1.13 13.40 -1.75
CA PRO A 130 1.49 12.06 -2.19
C PRO A 130 2.98 11.95 -2.55
N HIS A 131 3.60 13.01 -3.06
CA HIS A 131 5.01 13.02 -3.41
C HIS A 131 5.86 12.74 -2.16
N ALA A 132 5.75 13.58 -1.13
CA ALA A 132 6.52 13.41 0.11
C ALA A 132 6.19 12.08 0.79
N THR A 133 4.92 11.71 0.87
CA THR A 133 4.46 10.48 1.52
C THR A 133 5.11 9.24 0.89
N TYR A 134 5.05 9.13 -0.44
CA TYR A 134 5.58 7.93 -1.11
C TYR A 134 7.11 7.94 -1.24
N ILE A 135 7.77 9.10 -1.35
CA ILE A 135 9.24 9.14 -1.29
C ILE A 135 9.74 8.68 0.08
N GLU A 136 9.13 9.11 1.18
CA GLU A 136 9.51 8.61 2.52
C GLU A 136 9.23 7.11 2.69
N ALA A 137 8.12 6.60 2.13
CA ALA A 137 7.85 5.17 2.09
C ALA A 137 8.91 4.39 1.30
N ILE A 138 9.34 4.92 0.15
CA ILE A 138 10.36 4.30 -0.71
C ILE A 138 11.73 4.27 -0.05
N LYS A 139 12.09 5.28 0.75
CA LYS A 139 13.33 5.25 1.55
C LYS A 139 13.40 4.05 2.49
N ILE A 140 12.27 3.68 3.11
CA ILE A 140 12.20 2.47 3.94
C ILE A 140 12.51 1.21 3.10
N LEU A 141 11.98 1.14 1.88
CA LEU A 141 12.21 0.00 0.99
C LEU A 141 13.66 -0.09 0.53
N GLU A 142 14.29 1.06 0.26
CA GLU A 142 15.71 1.12 -0.07
C GLU A 142 16.59 0.70 1.11
N GLU A 143 16.28 1.15 2.33
CA GLU A 143 17.00 0.75 3.54
C GLU A 143 16.95 -0.77 3.78
N VAL A 144 15.81 -1.41 3.51
CA VAL A 144 15.66 -2.88 3.61
C VAL A 144 16.34 -3.59 2.44
N GLY A 145 16.49 -2.93 1.29
CA GLY A 145 17.14 -3.48 0.10
C GLY A 145 16.29 -4.49 -0.68
N ILE A 146 14.99 -4.20 -0.82
CA ILE A 146 14.05 -5.11 -1.52
C ILE A 146 14.40 -5.28 -3.00
N ALA A 147 13.94 -6.38 -3.61
CA ALA A 147 14.26 -6.75 -5.00
C ALA A 147 13.74 -5.75 -6.03
N TYR A 148 12.51 -5.27 -5.84
CA TYR A 148 11.88 -4.33 -6.75
C TYR A 148 10.74 -3.54 -6.12
N LEU A 149 10.51 -2.36 -6.67
CA LEU A 149 9.36 -1.52 -6.41
C LEU A 149 8.42 -1.57 -7.61
N SER A 150 7.15 -1.90 -7.39
CA SER A 150 6.08 -1.82 -8.39
C SER A 150 5.22 -0.59 -8.13
N ILE A 151 5.04 0.27 -9.10
CA ILE A 151 4.17 1.44 -9.02
C ILE A 151 3.07 1.30 -10.07
N ALA A 152 1.83 1.15 -9.60
CA ALA A 152 0.67 1.28 -10.47
C ALA A 152 0.34 2.76 -10.63
N GLU A 153 0.35 3.22 -11.86
CA GLU A 153 -0.32 4.47 -12.20
C GLU A 153 -1.81 4.19 -12.08
N ALA A 154 -2.47 4.94 -11.19
CA ALA A 154 -3.83 4.70 -10.75
C ALA A 154 -4.72 4.20 -11.88
N ASP A 155 -5.83 3.89 -11.64
CA ASP A 155 -6.87 3.19 -12.35
C ASP A 155 -6.73 2.93 -13.88
N TRP A 156 -7.06 1.81 -14.22
CA TRP A 156 -7.17 0.90 -15.37
C TRP A 156 -7.34 1.58 -16.74
N ASP A 157 -8.19 2.61 -16.89
CA ASP A 157 -8.41 3.25 -18.19
C ASP A 157 -8.23 4.79 -18.21
N ASN A 158 -8.31 5.47 -17.08
CA ASN A 158 -8.28 6.93 -16.98
C ASN A 158 -7.28 7.45 -15.94
N ALA A 159 -6.29 6.65 -15.57
CA ALA A 159 -5.31 7.06 -14.57
C ALA A 159 -4.54 8.29 -15.05
N PRO A 160 -4.44 9.33 -14.22
CA PRO A 160 -3.50 10.39 -14.47
C PRO A 160 -2.08 9.83 -14.47
N GLU A 161 -1.25 10.30 -15.41
CA GLU A 161 0.15 9.95 -15.41
C GLU A 161 0.84 10.47 -14.15
N LEU A 162 1.79 9.67 -13.63
CA LEU A 162 2.62 10.13 -12.54
C LEU A 162 3.47 11.33 -12.97
N PRO A 163 3.60 12.37 -12.13
CA PRO A 163 4.45 13.52 -12.41
C PRO A 163 5.90 13.12 -12.73
N HIS A 164 6.50 13.79 -13.71
CA HIS A 164 7.88 13.48 -14.12
C HIS A 164 8.92 13.67 -13.02
N ASP A 165 8.73 14.70 -12.18
CA ASP A 165 9.59 14.95 -11.03
C ASP A 165 9.45 13.84 -9.98
N PHE A 166 8.25 13.34 -9.71
CA PHE A 166 8.07 12.19 -8.84
C PHE A 166 8.79 10.94 -9.38
N ARG A 167 8.65 10.62 -10.68
CA ARG A 167 9.34 9.46 -11.27
C ARG A 167 10.87 9.57 -11.16
N ARG A 168 11.42 10.79 -11.36
CA ARG A 168 12.85 11.06 -11.17
C ARG A 168 13.23 10.82 -9.71
N ASP A 169 12.51 11.40 -8.76
CA ASP A 169 12.82 11.32 -7.33
C ASP A 169 12.66 9.89 -6.80
N VAL A 170 11.71 9.10 -7.34
CA VAL A 170 11.63 7.65 -7.10
C VAL A 170 12.91 6.96 -7.56
N ARG A 171 13.40 7.28 -8.78
CA ARG A 171 14.63 6.66 -9.30
C ARG A 171 15.86 7.07 -8.48
N ASP A 172 15.93 8.31 -8.04
CA ASP A 172 17.04 8.84 -7.24
C ASP A 172 17.04 8.25 -5.81
N THR A 173 15.85 7.90 -5.30
CA THR A 173 15.67 7.34 -3.95
C THR A 173 15.86 5.82 -3.90
N PHE A 174 15.44 5.08 -4.94
CA PHE A 174 15.45 3.62 -4.96
C PHE A 174 16.42 3.09 -5.99
N SER A 175 17.49 2.42 -5.54
CA SER A 175 18.54 1.90 -6.42
C SER A 175 18.15 0.62 -7.16
N GLY A 176 17.18 -0.14 -6.63
CA GLY A 176 16.71 -1.42 -7.17
C GLY A 176 15.91 -1.31 -8.47
N ARG A 177 15.23 -2.36 -8.85
CA ARG A 177 14.37 -2.39 -10.05
C ARG A 177 13.05 -1.70 -9.78
N ILE A 178 12.60 -0.86 -10.74
CA ILE A 178 11.29 -0.19 -10.68
C ILE A 178 10.45 -0.70 -11.84
N ILE A 179 9.23 -1.13 -11.53
CA ILE A 179 8.23 -1.59 -12.49
C ILE A 179 7.07 -0.61 -12.45
N TYR A 180 6.84 0.09 -13.54
CA TYR A 180 5.67 0.93 -13.70
C TYR A 180 4.58 0.16 -14.45
N ALA A 181 3.37 0.16 -13.91
CA ALA A 181 2.20 -0.43 -14.54
C ALA A 181 1.19 0.69 -14.86
N GLY A 182 0.94 0.90 -16.13
CA GLY A 182 0.07 1.95 -16.63
C GLY A 182 -0.11 1.85 -18.14
N ARG A 183 -0.48 2.94 -18.79
CA ARG A 183 -0.67 2.99 -20.26
C ARG A 183 0.65 3.19 -20.99
N TYR A 184 1.50 2.20 -20.99
CA TYR A 184 2.73 2.19 -21.78
C TYR A 184 2.45 1.52 -23.13
N THR A 185 2.68 2.25 -24.22
CA THR A 185 2.59 1.76 -25.62
C THR A 185 3.97 1.58 -26.22
#